data_c034979e65152b6ef25397dbca7b2e78
#
_entry.id   c034979e65152b6ef25397dbca7b2e78
#
_cell.length_a   1.000
_cell.length_b   1.000
_cell.length_c   1.000
_cell.angle_alpha   90.00
_cell.angle_beta   90.00
_cell.angle_gamma   90.00
#
_symmetry.space_group_name_H-M   'P 1'
#
loop_
_entity.id
_entity.type
_entity.pdbx_description
1 polymer ?
#
loop_
_entity_poly.entity_id
_entity_poly.type
_entity_poly.pdbx_seq_one_letter_code
_entity_poly.pdbx_strand_id
1 'polypeptide(L)'
;AKVQNKIPYFNSELVIKTGASFIFDTHVYVSALSNKIITGMSFFDYINILNRNGELLKRYQFGETPLPQLDDKGTISKYIVYTHLSYSSPNYCYFLRYGTDMNRPDFDDTGMTLIKLDWNGNFVDSYSIEHFLYGFCVDEQNGVLYGVITNRETGTVSIREYKGL
;
A
#
# COMPACT_ATOMS: atom_id res chain seq x y z
N ALA A 1 14.50 22.75 -5.86
CA ALA A 1 13.28 22.34 -6.54
C ALA A 1 12.13 23.26 -6.08
N LYS A 2 11.29 23.70 -7.00
CA LYS A 2 10.11 24.53 -6.69
C LYS A 2 8.89 23.60 -6.65
N VAL A 3 8.12 23.60 -5.55
CA VAL A 3 6.84 22.90 -5.50
C VAL A 3 5.89 23.59 -6.48
N GLN A 4 5.51 22.90 -7.54
CA GLN A 4 4.66 23.47 -8.60
C GLN A 4 3.16 23.35 -8.27
N ASN A 5 2.74 22.23 -7.62
CA ASN A 5 1.35 22.01 -7.25
C ASN A 5 1.26 21.33 -5.89
N LYS A 6 0.35 21.81 -5.04
CA LYS A 6 -0.10 21.10 -3.83
C LYS A 6 -1.46 20.49 -4.14
N ILE A 7 -1.54 19.17 -4.03
CA ILE A 7 -2.81 18.46 -4.21
C ILE A 7 -3.40 18.27 -2.83
N PRO A 8 -4.60 18.82 -2.53
CA PRO A 8 -5.28 18.53 -1.27
C PRO A 8 -5.77 17.07 -1.33
N TYR A 9 -5.09 16.19 -0.63
CA TYR A 9 -5.40 14.76 -0.63
C TYR A 9 -6.58 14.41 0.28
N PHE A 10 -6.78 15.17 1.37
CA PHE A 10 -7.80 14.96 2.38
C PHE A 10 -8.32 16.25 2.99
N ASN A 11 -9.51 16.15 3.62
CA ASN A 11 -10.08 17.21 4.43
C ASN A 11 -9.10 17.60 5.55
N SER A 12 -8.80 18.88 5.63
CA SER A 12 -7.83 19.45 6.60
C SER A 12 -8.20 19.21 8.07
N GLU A 13 -9.46 18.92 8.37
CA GLU A 13 -9.92 18.68 9.75
C GLU A 13 -9.26 17.45 10.39
N LEU A 14 -8.97 16.40 9.63
CA LEU A 14 -8.31 15.21 10.16
C LEU A 14 -6.85 15.52 10.55
N VAL A 15 -6.14 16.30 9.73
CA VAL A 15 -4.76 16.74 10.01
C VAL A 15 -4.68 17.58 11.27
N ILE A 16 -5.64 18.49 11.43
CA ILE A 16 -5.69 19.41 12.59
C ILE A 16 -5.94 18.63 13.90
N LYS A 17 -6.82 17.62 13.85
CA LYS A 17 -7.15 16.80 15.02
C LYS A 17 -6.02 15.85 15.43
N THR A 18 -5.27 15.31 14.49
CA THR A 18 -4.27 14.28 14.80
C THR A 18 -2.89 14.82 15.08
N GLY A 19 -2.53 15.98 14.51
CA GLY A 19 -1.15 16.43 14.51
C GLY A 19 -0.17 15.45 13.84
N ALA A 20 -0.68 14.31 13.38
CA ALA A 20 0.09 13.17 12.94
C ALA A 20 0.14 13.12 11.41
N SER A 21 1.19 13.70 10.83
CA SER A 21 1.42 13.68 9.38
C SER A 21 1.64 12.27 8.81
N PHE A 22 2.09 11.33 9.64
CA PHE A 22 2.40 9.96 9.22
C PHE A 22 1.16 9.15 8.77
N ILE A 23 -0.06 9.51 9.20
CA ILE A 23 -1.29 8.83 8.73
C ILE A 23 -1.52 8.98 7.23
N PHE A 24 -0.84 9.95 6.59
CA PHE A 24 -0.86 10.17 5.14
C PHE A 24 0.29 9.50 4.42
N ASP A 25 1.01 8.60 5.10
CA ASP A 25 2.04 7.80 4.45
C ASP A 25 1.49 7.10 3.21
N THR A 26 2.20 7.24 2.10
CA THR A 26 1.70 6.91 0.78
C THR A 26 2.83 6.44 -0.11
N HIS A 27 2.65 5.26 -0.69
CA HIS A 27 3.50 4.77 -1.76
C HIS A 27 3.11 5.45 -3.07
N VAL A 28 4.07 6.04 -3.78
CA VAL A 28 3.81 6.83 -4.99
C VAL A 28 4.63 6.31 -6.16
N TYR A 29 3.97 6.00 -7.26
CA TYR A 29 4.59 5.62 -8.52
C TYR A 29 4.16 6.54 -9.65
N VAL A 30 5.10 6.90 -10.51
CA VAL A 30 4.86 7.79 -11.65
C VAL A 30 5.23 7.07 -12.93
N SER A 31 4.29 6.99 -13.85
CA SER A 31 4.54 6.53 -15.21
C SER A 31 4.73 7.73 -16.15
N ALA A 32 5.94 7.86 -16.68
CA ALA A 32 6.20 8.85 -17.72
C ALA A 32 5.46 8.56 -19.03
N LEU A 33 5.23 7.28 -19.34
CA LEU A 33 4.58 6.83 -20.57
C LEU A 33 3.07 7.06 -20.55
N SER A 34 2.40 6.74 -19.45
CA SER A 34 0.95 6.87 -19.31
C SER A 34 0.50 8.23 -18.78
N ASN A 35 1.44 9.09 -18.38
CA ASN A 35 1.15 10.37 -17.74
C ASN A 35 0.27 10.25 -16.50
N LYS A 36 0.44 9.18 -15.73
CA LYS A 36 -0.34 8.88 -14.53
C LYS A 36 0.55 8.76 -13.30
N ILE A 37 -0.08 9.05 -12.17
CA ILE A 37 0.47 8.84 -10.84
C ILE A 37 -0.44 7.80 -10.16
N ILE A 38 0.13 6.72 -9.65
CA ILE A 38 -0.60 5.70 -8.91
C ILE A 38 -0.11 5.72 -7.48
N THR A 39 -1.03 5.77 -6.52
CA THR A 39 -0.68 5.88 -5.11
C THR A 39 -1.44 4.83 -4.29
N GLY A 40 -0.73 4.15 -3.38
CA GLY A 40 -1.32 3.27 -2.37
C GLY A 40 -1.10 3.86 -0.99
N MET A 41 -2.16 4.02 -0.21
CA MET A 41 -2.10 4.65 1.10
C MET A 41 -1.92 3.62 2.21
N SER A 42 -1.01 3.91 3.16
CA SER A 42 -0.72 2.97 4.23
C SER A 42 -1.88 2.84 5.23
N PHE A 43 -2.52 3.96 5.60
CA PHE A 43 -3.56 3.98 6.65
C PHE A 43 -4.99 4.17 6.14
N PHE A 44 -5.17 4.18 4.84
CA PHE A 44 -6.48 4.23 4.18
C PHE A 44 -6.53 3.15 3.12
N ASP A 45 -7.65 2.43 3.02
CA ASP A 45 -7.82 1.34 2.05
C ASP A 45 -8.06 1.87 0.63
N TYR A 46 -7.17 2.77 0.19
CA TYR A 46 -7.26 3.45 -1.09
C TYR A 46 -6.02 3.22 -1.95
N ILE A 47 -6.28 2.83 -3.22
CA ILE A 47 -5.31 3.01 -4.30
C ILE A 47 -5.92 4.04 -5.25
N ASN A 48 -5.23 5.16 -5.46
CA ASN A 48 -5.70 6.24 -6.32
C ASN A 48 -4.88 6.31 -7.60
N ILE A 49 -5.56 6.57 -8.69
CA ILE A 49 -4.99 6.87 -9.99
C ILE A 49 -5.26 8.35 -10.28
N LEU A 50 -4.20 9.10 -10.47
CA LEU A 50 -4.22 10.54 -10.71
C LEU A 50 -3.62 10.84 -12.09
N ASN A 51 -4.02 11.94 -12.70
CA ASN A 51 -3.31 12.47 -13.84
C ASN A 51 -2.06 13.26 -13.38
N ARG A 52 -1.25 13.78 -14.32
CA ARG A 52 -0.03 14.55 -13.99
C ARG A 52 -0.31 15.86 -13.23
N ASN A 53 -1.53 16.40 -13.32
CA ASN A 53 -1.93 17.61 -12.59
C ASN A 53 -2.39 17.27 -11.16
N GLY A 54 -2.47 15.95 -10.83
CA GLY A 54 -2.92 15.47 -9.54
C GLY A 54 -4.43 15.35 -9.39
N GLU A 55 -5.18 15.46 -10.48
CA GLU A 55 -6.61 15.24 -10.46
C GLU A 55 -6.90 13.75 -10.35
N LEU A 56 -7.81 13.39 -9.46
CA LEU A 56 -8.23 12.00 -9.24
C LEU A 56 -9.03 11.50 -10.46
N LEU A 57 -8.48 10.49 -11.14
CA LEU A 57 -9.14 9.82 -12.26
C LEU A 57 -9.97 8.62 -11.78
N LYS A 58 -9.41 7.83 -10.84
CA LYS A 58 -10.04 6.62 -10.32
C LYS A 58 -9.54 6.32 -8.91
N ARG A 59 -10.39 5.70 -8.11
CA ARG A 59 -10.04 5.17 -6.79
C ARG A 59 -10.51 3.74 -6.66
N TYR A 60 -9.64 2.87 -6.17
CA TYR A 60 -10.01 1.58 -5.64
C TYR A 60 -10.13 1.64 -4.13
N GLN A 61 -11.19 1.03 -3.62
CA GLN A 61 -11.43 0.80 -2.20
C GLN A 61 -11.85 -0.66 -2.04
N PHE A 62 -11.15 -1.39 -1.18
CA PHE A 62 -11.31 -2.84 -1.08
C PHE A 62 -12.17 -3.27 0.10
N GLY A 63 -12.59 -2.35 0.95
CA GLY A 63 -13.43 -2.61 2.11
C GLY A 63 -14.08 -1.34 2.65
N GLU A 64 -14.84 -1.49 3.72
CA GLU A 64 -15.27 -0.34 4.51
C GLU A 64 -14.06 0.20 5.24
N THR A 65 -13.60 1.38 4.84
CA THR A 65 -12.46 2.02 5.50
C THR A 65 -12.97 2.80 6.69
N PRO A 66 -12.80 2.31 7.92
CA PRO A 66 -12.96 3.20 9.05
C PRO A 66 -11.84 4.23 8.96
N LEU A 67 -12.18 5.50 9.10
CA LEU A 67 -11.18 6.54 9.36
C LEU A 67 -10.33 6.10 10.55
N PRO A 68 -9.02 6.40 10.57
CA PRO A 68 -8.19 6.11 11.72
C PRO A 68 -8.86 6.61 12.99
N GLN A 69 -9.09 5.71 13.95
CA GLN A 69 -9.70 6.06 15.22
C GLN A 69 -8.64 6.69 16.11
N LEU A 70 -8.97 7.85 16.66
CA LEU A 70 -8.11 8.57 17.58
C LEU A 70 -8.66 8.42 18.99
N ASP A 71 -7.76 8.30 19.97
CA ASP A 71 -8.07 8.43 21.38
C ASP A 71 -8.28 9.92 21.78
N ASP A 72 -8.62 10.15 23.03
CA ASP A 72 -8.85 11.50 23.57
C ASP A 72 -7.61 12.40 23.52
N LYS A 73 -6.42 11.82 23.33
CA LYS A 73 -5.13 12.52 23.20
C LYS A 73 -4.75 12.78 21.74
N GLY A 74 -5.58 12.37 20.78
CA GLY A 74 -5.28 12.46 19.36
C GLY A 74 -4.30 11.41 18.84
N THR A 75 -4.06 10.33 19.60
CA THR A 75 -3.21 9.21 19.20
C THR A 75 -4.06 8.18 18.45
N ILE A 76 -3.48 7.51 17.46
CA ILE A 76 -4.18 6.44 16.76
C ILE A 76 -4.40 5.27 17.72
N SER A 77 -5.66 5.00 18.04
CA SER A 77 -6.05 3.94 18.97
C SER A 77 -6.07 2.55 18.30
N LYS A 78 -6.22 2.51 16.97
CA LYS A 78 -6.21 1.27 16.18
C LYS A 78 -5.34 1.45 14.94
N TYR A 79 -4.26 0.68 14.87
CA TYR A 79 -3.20 0.83 13.87
C TYR A 79 -3.39 -0.16 12.71
N ILE A 80 -4.40 0.09 11.86
CA ILE A 80 -4.64 -0.73 10.69
C ILE A 80 -3.76 -0.23 9.54
N VAL A 81 -2.94 -1.10 8.98
CA VAL A 81 -2.15 -0.83 7.79
C VAL A 81 -2.81 -1.52 6.60
N TYR A 82 -3.15 -0.75 5.57
CA TYR A 82 -3.73 -1.27 4.33
C TYR A 82 -2.66 -1.55 3.29
N THR A 83 -2.01 -0.53 2.73
CA THR A 83 -0.85 -0.74 1.86
C THR A 83 0.40 -0.77 2.70
N HIS A 84 1.00 -1.96 2.83
CA HIS A 84 2.21 -2.15 3.63
C HIS A 84 3.48 -1.93 2.79
N LEU A 85 3.52 -2.53 1.61
CA LEU A 85 4.62 -2.45 0.66
C LEU A 85 4.08 -2.28 -0.74
N SER A 86 4.94 -1.80 -1.62
CA SER A 86 4.63 -1.74 -3.03
C SER A 86 5.88 -1.90 -3.90
N TYR A 87 5.67 -2.28 -5.14
CA TYR A 87 6.71 -2.50 -6.14
C TYR A 87 6.20 -2.05 -7.51
N SER A 88 7.07 -1.57 -8.36
CA SER A 88 6.72 -1.27 -9.75
C SER A 88 7.72 -1.85 -10.72
N SER A 89 7.20 -2.33 -11.82
CA SER A 89 7.94 -2.81 -12.98
C SER A 89 7.66 -1.92 -14.20
N PRO A 90 8.28 -2.18 -15.36
CA PRO A 90 7.93 -1.48 -16.60
C PRO A 90 6.46 -1.65 -17.01
N ASN A 91 5.81 -2.76 -16.66
CA ASN A 91 4.46 -3.09 -17.11
C ASN A 91 3.37 -2.87 -16.07
N TYR A 92 3.69 -3.04 -14.78
CA TYR A 92 2.70 -3.07 -13.70
C TYR A 92 3.14 -2.36 -12.43
N CYS A 93 2.15 -2.00 -11.62
CA CYS A 93 2.32 -1.60 -10.24
C CYS A 93 1.71 -2.67 -9.33
N TYR A 94 2.42 -3.01 -8.26
CA TYR A 94 2.02 -4.01 -7.28
C TYR A 94 1.89 -3.37 -5.91
N PHE A 95 0.78 -3.63 -5.24
CA PHE A 95 0.51 -3.15 -3.89
C PHE A 95 0.23 -4.33 -2.99
N LEU A 96 1.02 -4.49 -1.94
CA LEU A 96 0.84 -5.53 -0.95
C LEU A 96 -0.07 -4.99 0.16
N ARG A 97 -1.33 -5.44 0.13
CA ARG A 97 -2.36 -5.04 1.06
C ARG A 97 -2.40 -5.99 2.25
N TYR A 98 -2.35 -5.43 3.45
CA TYR A 98 -2.44 -6.17 4.69
C TYR A 98 -3.85 -6.11 5.29
N GLY A 99 -4.38 -4.91 5.59
CA GLY A 99 -5.76 -4.70 6.05
C GLY A 99 -6.02 -5.16 7.48
N THR A 100 -4.98 -5.27 8.30
CA THR A 100 -5.08 -5.76 9.69
C THR A 100 -4.35 -4.82 10.65
N ASP A 101 -4.72 -4.91 11.94
CA ASP A 101 -4.10 -4.13 13.00
C ASP A 101 -2.68 -4.66 13.31
N MET A 102 -1.68 -3.82 13.12
CA MET A 102 -0.26 -4.15 13.35
C MET A 102 0.07 -4.35 14.85
N ASN A 103 -0.81 -3.93 15.75
CA ASN A 103 -0.62 -4.14 17.19
C ASN A 103 -1.03 -5.56 17.64
N ARG A 104 -1.57 -6.38 16.74
CA ARG A 104 -1.90 -7.77 17.07
C ARG A 104 -0.62 -8.58 17.28
N PRO A 105 -0.59 -9.46 18.31
CA PRO A 105 0.60 -10.28 18.58
C PRO A 105 0.91 -11.31 17.47
N ASP A 106 -0.12 -11.70 16.70
CA ASP A 106 -0.08 -12.69 15.62
C ASP A 106 -0.09 -12.06 14.22
N PHE A 107 0.30 -10.77 14.09
CA PHE A 107 0.19 -10.08 12.81
C PHE A 107 1.04 -10.73 11.70
N ASP A 108 2.17 -11.36 12.04
CA ASP A 108 3.04 -12.04 11.07
C ASP A 108 2.44 -13.36 10.53
N ASP A 109 1.47 -13.93 11.24
CA ASP A 109 0.76 -15.14 10.82
C ASP A 109 -0.41 -14.81 9.88
N THR A 110 -0.65 -13.53 9.66
CA THR A 110 -1.74 -13.06 8.81
C THR A 110 -1.25 -12.92 7.38
N GLY A 111 -1.95 -13.58 6.45
CA GLY A 111 -1.67 -13.45 5.03
C GLY A 111 -1.97 -12.05 4.49
N MET A 112 -1.47 -11.78 3.31
CA MET A 112 -1.60 -10.51 2.60
C MET A 112 -2.27 -10.72 1.24
N THR A 113 -2.74 -9.64 0.62
CA THR A 113 -3.22 -9.65 -0.76
C THR A 113 -2.32 -8.79 -1.63
N LEU A 114 -1.71 -9.39 -2.64
CA LEU A 114 -1.01 -8.66 -3.69
C LEU A 114 -2.02 -8.18 -4.72
N ILE A 115 -2.07 -6.89 -4.98
CA ILE A 115 -2.92 -6.26 -6.00
C ILE A 115 -2.03 -5.85 -7.16
N LYS A 116 -2.40 -6.25 -8.37
CA LYS A 116 -1.70 -5.95 -9.62
C LYS A 116 -2.51 -4.98 -10.46
N LEU A 117 -1.93 -3.84 -10.80
CA LEU A 117 -2.52 -2.82 -11.69
C LEU A 117 -1.63 -2.60 -12.90
N ASP A 118 -2.21 -2.36 -14.07
CA ASP A 118 -1.46 -1.82 -15.20
C ASP A 118 -1.18 -0.32 -15.01
N TRP A 119 -0.30 0.25 -15.84
CA TRP A 119 0.02 1.67 -15.81
C TRP A 119 -1.13 2.59 -16.27
N ASN A 120 -2.22 2.05 -16.80
CA ASN A 120 -3.46 2.79 -17.03
C ASN A 120 -4.33 2.87 -15.77
N GLY A 121 -3.93 2.19 -14.71
CA GLY A 121 -4.66 2.08 -13.47
C GLY A 121 -5.83 1.10 -13.55
N ASN A 122 -5.79 0.16 -14.49
CA ASN A 122 -6.77 -0.92 -14.53
C ASN A 122 -6.34 -2.04 -13.58
N PHE A 123 -7.31 -2.60 -12.88
CA PHE A 123 -7.10 -3.82 -12.11
C PHE A 123 -6.82 -4.97 -13.09
N VAL A 124 -5.73 -5.67 -12.85
CA VAL A 124 -5.31 -6.83 -13.66
C VAL A 124 -5.62 -8.11 -12.91
N ASP A 125 -5.14 -8.22 -11.66
CA ASP A 125 -5.35 -9.41 -10.85
C ASP A 125 -5.09 -9.13 -9.36
N SER A 126 -5.40 -10.13 -8.52
CA SER A 126 -5.02 -10.16 -7.11
C SER A 126 -4.66 -11.56 -6.65
N TYR A 127 -3.65 -11.67 -5.80
CA TYR A 127 -3.10 -12.94 -5.33
C TYR A 127 -3.08 -12.97 -3.81
N SER A 128 -3.47 -14.10 -3.24
CA SER A 128 -3.34 -14.34 -1.79
C SER A 128 -1.91 -14.75 -1.47
N ILE A 129 -1.28 -14.06 -0.55
CA ILE A 129 0.06 -14.36 -0.03
C ILE A 129 -0.12 -14.85 1.41
N GLU A 130 0.28 -16.08 1.68
CA GLU A 130 0.03 -16.74 2.97
C GLU A 130 0.83 -16.17 4.14
N HIS A 131 1.92 -15.45 3.87
CA HIS A 131 2.82 -14.92 4.88
C HIS A 131 2.83 -13.39 4.88
N PHE A 132 3.16 -12.81 6.03
CA PHE A 132 3.53 -11.41 6.12
C PHE A 132 4.90 -11.19 5.48
N LEU A 133 5.01 -10.28 4.52
CA LEU A 133 6.26 -9.97 3.82
C LEU A 133 6.86 -8.66 4.31
N TYR A 134 8.13 -8.68 4.64
CA TYR A 134 8.93 -7.50 5.02
C TYR A 134 9.57 -6.78 3.83
N GLY A 135 9.55 -7.40 2.66
CA GLY A 135 10.00 -6.87 1.39
C GLY A 135 9.62 -7.82 0.27
N PHE A 136 9.48 -7.32 -0.95
CA PHE A 136 9.24 -8.17 -2.11
C PHE A 136 9.69 -7.52 -3.42
N CYS A 137 9.90 -8.37 -4.43
CA CYS A 137 10.01 -7.99 -5.83
C CYS A 137 9.31 -9.02 -6.70
N VAL A 138 9.05 -8.67 -7.97
CA VAL A 138 8.35 -9.52 -8.92
C VAL A 138 9.21 -9.72 -10.16
N ASP A 139 9.40 -10.98 -10.51
CA ASP A 139 9.91 -11.41 -11.80
C ASP A 139 8.72 -11.71 -12.72
N GLU A 140 8.37 -10.72 -13.55
CA GLU A 140 7.23 -10.83 -14.46
C GLU A 140 7.42 -11.86 -15.57
N GLN A 141 8.68 -12.09 -16.00
CA GLN A 141 8.95 -13.03 -17.09
C GLN A 141 8.65 -14.46 -16.65
N ASN A 142 8.94 -14.78 -15.41
CA ASN A 142 8.73 -16.11 -14.84
C ASN A 142 7.44 -16.22 -14.01
N GLY A 143 6.70 -15.12 -13.80
CA GLY A 143 5.49 -15.09 -12.99
C GLY A 143 5.76 -15.44 -11.53
N VAL A 144 6.86 -14.90 -10.95
CA VAL A 144 7.32 -15.23 -9.60
C VAL A 144 7.43 -13.96 -8.76
N LEU A 145 6.90 -14.03 -7.53
CA LEU A 145 7.19 -13.06 -6.48
C LEU A 145 8.23 -13.66 -5.54
N TYR A 146 9.26 -12.88 -5.22
CA TYR A 146 10.21 -13.18 -4.17
C TYR A 146 9.88 -12.31 -2.96
N GLY A 147 9.56 -12.95 -1.82
CA GLY A 147 9.16 -12.28 -0.59
C GLY A 147 10.14 -12.52 0.55
N VAL A 148 10.46 -11.48 1.30
CA VAL A 148 11.27 -11.58 2.52
C VAL A 148 10.34 -11.88 3.69
N ILE A 149 10.59 -12.99 4.38
CA ILE A 149 9.90 -13.40 5.61
C ILE A 149 10.88 -13.48 6.77
N THR A 150 10.38 -13.29 7.98
CA THR A 150 11.16 -13.44 9.22
C THR A 150 10.46 -14.45 10.13
N ASN A 151 11.22 -15.44 10.59
CA ASN A 151 10.76 -16.29 11.67
C ASN A 151 11.08 -15.59 13.00
N ARG A 152 10.05 -15.22 13.76
CA ARG A 152 10.21 -14.48 15.02
C ARG A 152 10.83 -15.29 16.15
N GLU A 153 10.57 -16.58 16.18
CA GLU A 153 11.10 -17.45 17.23
C GLU A 153 12.61 -17.60 17.12
N THR A 154 13.12 -17.73 15.89
CA THR A 154 14.54 -17.95 15.63
C THR A 154 15.29 -16.69 15.19
N GLY A 155 14.58 -15.62 14.82
CA GLY A 155 15.13 -14.42 14.21
C GLY A 155 15.68 -14.65 12.79
N THR A 156 15.39 -15.80 12.18
CA THR A 156 15.92 -16.14 10.86
C THR A 156 15.15 -15.39 9.77
N VAL A 157 15.89 -14.72 8.90
CA VAL A 157 15.37 -14.08 7.69
C VAL A 157 15.57 -15.01 6.50
N SER A 158 14.55 -15.16 5.67
CA SER A 158 14.62 -16.00 4.47
C SER A 158 13.85 -15.36 3.30
N ILE A 159 14.17 -15.81 2.08
CA ILE A 159 13.44 -15.44 0.87
C ILE A 159 12.58 -16.61 0.46
N ARG A 160 11.29 -16.34 0.18
CA ARG A 160 10.35 -17.32 -0.39
C ARG A 160 9.96 -16.94 -1.80
N GLU A 161 9.73 -17.98 -2.60
CA GLU A 161 9.16 -17.87 -3.94
C GLU A 161 7.66 -18.16 -3.89
N TYR A 162 6.88 -17.30 -4.56
CA TYR A 162 5.45 -17.50 -4.83
C TYR A 162 5.24 -17.50 -6.34
N LYS A 163 4.73 -18.60 -6.89
CA LYS A 163 4.58 -18.80 -8.34
C LYS A 163 3.14 -18.62 -8.77
N GLY A 164 2.95 -18.25 -10.05
CA GLY A 164 1.62 -18.12 -10.64
C GLY A 164 1.04 -16.71 -10.60
N LEU A 165 1.91 -15.68 -10.67
CA LEU A 165 1.52 -14.27 -10.79
C LEU A 165 1.16 -13.86 -12.22
#